data_c77a5ab6c5659fc77d988761632bea83
#
_entry.id   c77a5ab6c5659fc77d988761632bea83
#
_cell.length_a   1.000
_cell.length_b   1.000
_cell.length_c   1.000
_cell.angle_alpha   90.00
_cell.angle_beta   90.00
_cell.angle_gamma   90.00
#
_symmetry.space_group_name_H-M   'P 1'
#
loop_
_entity.id
_entity.type
_entity.pdbx_description
1 polymer ?
#
loop_
_entity_poly.entity_id
_entity_poly.type
_entity_poly.pdbx_seq_one_letter_code
_entity_poly.pdbx_strand_id
1 'polypeptide(L)'
;YDVKDFLYFKIDRKKKIFASSLLMAIGFTKNEIADEFYDNEQYSFDIKKNKWKTKFNPENYKAKNFSEEVIDAKTGNVVIKLGDKVSYLSAKKFASDGLKDILVSQESLFGKHLHREVKVSDDEEEGVFGIGTELNDSIIKQILEASISTIQISITNSINKGAYLLATILNDKNNDKNDAITEIYKVLRPGEPPTTEIATQIFNNLFFTSERYDLSDVGRVKMNSRLNLECSDKITILRNDDIIAIVHKMLDLRDGKDEVDDIDHLGNRRVRSVG
;
A
#
# COMPACT_ATOMS: atom_id res chain seq x y z
N TYR A 1 -13.97 -0.39 -2.84
CA TYR A 1 -13.54 0.98 -3.13
C TYR A 1 -14.73 1.93 -3.12
N ASP A 2 -14.49 3.19 -2.89
CA ASP A 2 -15.47 4.26 -3.02
C ASP A 2 -15.01 5.30 -4.06
N VAL A 3 -15.75 6.43 -4.16
CA VAL A 3 -15.44 7.52 -5.11
C VAL A 3 -14.04 8.14 -4.90
N LYS A 4 -13.50 8.05 -3.69
CA LYS A 4 -12.15 8.51 -3.33
C LYS A 4 -11.08 7.43 -3.46
N ASP A 5 -11.44 6.26 -4.00
CA ASP A 5 -10.56 5.08 -4.16
C ASP A 5 -9.97 4.52 -2.87
N PHE A 6 -10.55 4.81 -1.70
CA PHE A 6 -10.15 4.16 -0.47
C PHE A 6 -10.63 2.71 -0.42
N LEU A 7 -9.80 1.84 0.15
CA LEU A 7 -10.13 0.45 0.35
C LEU A 7 -10.83 0.25 1.70
N TYR A 8 -12.03 -0.33 1.66
CA TYR A 8 -12.84 -0.62 2.84
C TYR A 8 -13.18 -2.09 2.94
N PHE A 9 -13.45 -2.54 4.16
CA PHE A 9 -14.14 -3.79 4.43
C PHE A 9 -15.44 -3.54 5.21
N LYS A 10 -16.34 -4.52 5.18
CA LYS A 10 -17.60 -4.51 5.92
C LYS A 10 -17.79 -5.84 6.63
N ILE A 11 -18.24 -5.79 7.87
CA ILE A 11 -18.67 -6.94 8.66
C ILE A 11 -20.19 -6.86 8.79
N ASP A 12 -20.89 -7.96 8.47
CA ASP A 12 -22.36 -8.07 8.58
C ASP A 12 -23.15 -6.94 7.92
N ARG A 13 -22.66 -6.42 6.77
CA ARG A 13 -23.27 -5.30 6.06
C ARG A 13 -23.38 -4.01 6.88
N LYS A 14 -22.66 -3.91 8.00
CA LYS A 14 -22.61 -2.73 8.86
C LYS A 14 -21.75 -1.62 8.25
N LYS A 15 -21.35 -0.66 9.05
CA LYS A 15 -20.53 0.48 8.62
C LYS A 15 -19.24 0.04 7.93
N LYS A 16 -18.83 0.78 6.93
CA LYS A 16 -17.52 0.61 6.29
C LYS A 16 -16.40 0.97 7.26
N ILE A 17 -15.37 0.14 7.30
CA ILE A 17 -14.14 0.34 8.05
C ILE A 17 -12.99 0.32 7.05
N PHE A 18 -11.94 1.11 7.27
CA PHE A 18 -10.76 1.09 6.41
C PHE A 18 -10.09 -0.28 6.43
N ALA A 19 -9.60 -0.74 5.27
CA ALA A 19 -8.89 -2.01 5.18
C ALA A 19 -7.57 -2.00 5.96
N SER A 20 -6.93 -0.84 6.11
CA SER A 20 -5.78 -0.64 6.99
C SER A 20 -6.07 -0.97 8.44
N SER A 21 -7.27 -0.62 8.95
CA SER A 21 -7.71 -1.00 10.30
C SER A 21 -7.78 -2.53 10.46
N LEU A 22 -8.26 -3.27 9.45
CA LEU A 22 -8.24 -4.74 9.49
C LEU A 22 -6.83 -5.30 9.54
N LEU A 23 -5.92 -4.76 8.71
CA LEU A 23 -4.52 -5.16 8.69
C LEU A 23 -3.82 -4.84 10.02
N MET A 24 -4.11 -3.69 10.63
CA MET A 24 -3.59 -3.36 11.97
C MET A 24 -4.18 -4.30 13.05
N ALA A 25 -5.45 -4.65 12.98
CA ALA A 25 -6.09 -5.56 13.93
C ALA A 25 -5.47 -6.96 13.91
N ILE A 26 -5.00 -7.45 12.75
CA ILE A 26 -4.28 -8.73 12.64
C ILE A 26 -2.80 -8.62 13.04
N GLY A 27 -2.30 -7.42 13.32
CA GLY A 27 -0.99 -7.20 13.93
C GLY A 27 0.03 -6.41 13.12
N PHE A 28 -0.33 -5.86 11.96
CA PHE A 28 0.56 -4.99 11.18
C PHE A 28 0.61 -3.57 11.75
N THR A 29 1.74 -2.95 11.69
CA THR A 29 1.91 -1.50 11.82
C THR A 29 1.67 -0.81 10.47
N LYS A 30 1.41 0.50 10.46
CA LYS A 30 1.28 1.28 9.21
C LYS A 30 2.51 1.15 8.31
N ASN A 31 3.72 1.09 8.92
CA ASN A 31 4.97 0.89 8.21
C ASN A 31 5.03 -0.48 7.52
N GLU A 32 4.69 -1.54 8.25
CA GLU A 32 4.68 -2.91 7.72
C GLU A 32 3.63 -3.08 6.61
N ILE A 33 2.48 -2.41 6.73
CA ILE A 33 1.47 -2.39 5.65
C ILE A 33 2.08 -1.72 4.40
N ALA A 34 2.76 -0.59 4.54
CA ALA A 34 3.40 0.05 3.40
C ALA A 34 4.47 -0.86 2.75
N ASP A 35 5.31 -1.52 3.55
CA ASP A 35 6.36 -2.44 3.08
C ASP A 35 5.78 -3.67 2.38
N GLU A 36 4.68 -4.24 2.88
CA GLU A 36 4.06 -5.44 2.30
C GLU A 36 3.48 -5.17 0.91
N PHE A 37 2.85 -4.01 0.72
CA PHE A 37 2.09 -3.75 -0.50
C PHE A 37 2.80 -2.86 -1.52
N TYR A 38 3.87 -2.13 -1.14
CA TYR A 38 4.57 -1.21 -2.02
C TYR A 38 6.09 -1.32 -1.87
N ASP A 39 6.76 -1.42 -3.00
CA ASP A 39 8.20 -1.17 -3.04
C ASP A 39 8.48 0.30 -2.78
N ASN A 40 9.69 0.62 -2.33
CA ASN A 40 10.08 2.00 -2.05
C ASN A 40 11.45 2.35 -2.62
N GLU A 41 11.66 3.64 -2.78
CA GLU A 41 12.93 4.23 -3.17
C GLU A 41 13.34 5.30 -2.17
N GLN A 42 14.63 5.36 -1.87
CA GLN A 42 15.19 6.40 -1.03
C GLN A 42 15.69 7.57 -1.90
N TYR A 43 15.30 8.76 -1.51
CA TYR A 43 15.76 10.02 -2.10
C TYR A 43 16.53 10.81 -1.07
N SER A 44 17.73 11.32 -1.46
CA SER A 44 18.57 12.17 -0.62
C SER A 44 18.84 13.49 -1.31
N PHE A 45 18.62 14.59 -0.63
CA PHE A 45 18.81 15.93 -1.19
C PHE A 45 20.28 16.34 -1.18
N ASP A 46 20.83 16.64 -2.34
CA ASP A 46 22.18 17.19 -2.50
C ASP A 46 22.11 18.72 -2.51
N ILE A 47 22.44 19.32 -1.37
CA ILE A 47 22.41 20.78 -1.16
C ILE A 47 23.31 21.50 -2.18
N LYS A 48 24.46 20.93 -2.54
CA LYS A 48 25.41 21.57 -3.46
C LYS A 48 24.88 21.65 -4.89
N LYS A 49 24.15 20.63 -5.29
CA LYS A 49 23.59 20.50 -6.64
C LYS A 49 22.15 20.97 -6.73
N ASN A 50 21.50 21.23 -5.58
CA ASN A 50 20.07 21.55 -5.46
C ASN A 50 19.18 20.53 -6.19
N LYS A 51 19.49 19.24 -6.02
CA LYS A 51 18.81 18.11 -6.67
C LYS A 51 18.66 16.94 -5.73
N TRP A 52 17.68 16.09 -6.04
CA TRP A 52 17.46 14.86 -5.31
C TRP A 52 18.22 13.70 -5.95
N LYS A 53 18.96 12.97 -5.12
CA LYS A 53 19.72 11.79 -5.52
C LYS A 53 18.93 10.53 -5.16
N THR A 54 18.80 9.58 -6.10
CA THR A 54 18.22 8.27 -5.87
C THR A 54 18.99 7.19 -6.64
N LYS A 55 18.76 5.92 -6.29
CA LYS A 55 19.33 4.79 -7.05
C LYS A 55 18.65 4.67 -8.41
N PHE A 56 19.43 4.37 -9.44
CA PHE A 56 18.90 4.04 -10.74
C PHE A 56 18.41 2.59 -10.78
N ASN A 57 17.10 2.39 -10.91
CA ASN A 57 16.52 1.06 -11.09
C ASN A 57 15.89 0.95 -12.48
N PRO A 58 16.45 0.12 -13.40
CA PRO A 58 15.92 -0.04 -14.76
C PRO A 58 14.47 -0.48 -14.83
N GLU A 59 13.98 -1.21 -13.83
CA GLU A 59 12.59 -1.71 -13.79
C GLU A 59 11.55 -0.59 -13.74
N ASN A 60 11.91 0.57 -13.19
CA ASN A 60 11.03 1.73 -13.06
C ASN A 60 10.91 2.55 -14.36
N TYR A 61 11.67 2.16 -15.39
CA TYR A 61 11.75 2.90 -16.67
C TYR A 61 11.14 2.15 -17.86
N LYS A 62 10.09 1.36 -17.62
CA LYS A 62 9.39 0.66 -18.70
C LYS A 62 8.55 1.64 -19.53
N ALA A 63 9.00 1.95 -20.74
CA ALA A 63 8.27 2.76 -21.74
C ALA A 63 7.82 4.16 -21.25
N LYS A 64 8.61 4.82 -20.43
CA LYS A 64 8.31 6.15 -19.87
C LYS A 64 8.89 7.25 -20.76
N ASN A 65 8.07 8.25 -21.09
CA ASN A 65 8.57 9.51 -21.62
C ASN A 65 9.10 10.36 -20.47
N PHE A 66 10.30 10.88 -20.59
CA PHE A 66 10.88 11.74 -19.56
C PHE A 66 10.44 13.18 -19.75
N SER A 67 9.85 13.74 -18.70
CA SER A 67 9.49 15.15 -18.61
C SER A 67 10.65 16.02 -18.13
N GLU A 68 11.80 15.44 -17.82
CA GLU A 68 12.99 16.11 -17.32
C GLU A 68 14.28 15.35 -17.68
N GLU A 69 15.42 16.02 -17.49
CA GLU A 69 16.74 15.42 -17.71
C GLU A 69 17.14 14.56 -16.50
N VAL A 70 17.66 13.37 -16.77
CA VAL A 70 18.26 12.49 -15.76
C VAL A 70 19.78 12.60 -15.84
N ILE A 71 20.39 12.97 -14.71
CA ILE A 71 21.80 13.22 -14.59
C ILE A 71 22.47 12.11 -13.78
N ASP A 72 23.59 11.58 -14.23
CA ASP A 72 24.43 10.68 -13.45
C ASP A 72 24.99 11.43 -12.22
N ALA A 73 24.70 10.93 -11.03
CA ALA A 73 25.12 11.57 -9.78
C ALA A 73 26.65 11.60 -9.62
N LYS A 74 27.37 10.63 -10.22
CA LYS A 74 28.84 10.51 -10.12
C LYS A 74 29.56 11.43 -11.09
N THR A 75 29.15 11.42 -12.36
CA THR A 75 29.86 12.15 -13.43
C THR A 75 29.30 13.56 -13.66
N GLY A 76 28.06 13.81 -13.28
CA GLY A 76 27.34 15.05 -13.57
C GLY A 76 26.85 15.17 -15.02
N ASN A 77 27.02 14.13 -15.83
CA ASN A 77 26.59 14.13 -17.22
C ASN A 77 25.10 13.82 -17.35
N VAL A 78 24.44 14.43 -18.33
CA VAL A 78 23.05 14.09 -18.68
C VAL A 78 23.06 12.74 -19.39
N VAL A 79 22.36 11.76 -18.82
CA VAL A 79 22.24 10.38 -19.36
C VAL A 79 20.98 10.23 -20.19
N ILE A 80 19.89 10.88 -19.78
CA ILE A 80 18.60 10.87 -20.47
C ILE A 80 18.16 12.33 -20.62
N LYS A 81 17.86 12.73 -21.85
CA LYS A 81 17.42 14.10 -22.16
C LYS A 81 15.91 14.24 -22.03
N LEU A 82 15.47 15.47 -21.86
CA LEU A 82 14.06 15.83 -21.90
C LEU A 82 13.39 15.32 -23.20
N GLY A 83 12.29 14.59 -23.05
CA GLY A 83 11.53 14.05 -24.18
C GLY A 83 12.02 12.71 -24.73
N ASP A 84 13.15 12.19 -24.25
CA ASP A 84 13.63 10.86 -24.66
C ASP A 84 12.67 9.76 -24.22
N LYS A 85 12.46 8.78 -25.12
CA LYS A 85 11.78 7.54 -24.80
C LYS A 85 12.79 6.49 -24.38
N VAL A 86 12.79 6.12 -23.11
CA VAL A 86 13.67 5.07 -22.62
C VAL A 86 12.91 3.75 -22.56
N SER A 87 13.40 2.78 -23.30
CA SER A 87 12.94 1.41 -23.21
C SER A 87 13.61 0.69 -22.03
N TYR A 88 12.99 -0.39 -21.55
CA TYR A 88 13.58 -1.23 -20.52
C TYR A 88 14.98 -1.76 -20.90
N LEU A 89 15.18 -2.10 -22.16
CA LEU A 89 16.49 -2.53 -22.67
C LEU A 89 17.54 -1.42 -22.62
N SER A 90 17.14 -0.18 -22.98
CA SER A 90 18.02 0.98 -22.87
C SER A 90 18.37 1.29 -21.40
N ALA A 91 17.39 1.19 -20.49
CA ALA A 91 17.63 1.37 -19.07
C ALA A 91 18.58 0.30 -18.50
N LYS A 92 18.40 -0.96 -18.87
CA LYS A 92 19.36 -2.04 -18.51
C LYS A 92 20.77 -1.76 -19.02
N LYS A 93 20.89 -1.23 -20.24
CA LYS A 93 22.20 -0.86 -20.79
C LYS A 93 22.86 0.25 -19.97
N PHE A 94 22.14 1.31 -19.60
CA PHE A 94 22.69 2.35 -18.71
C PHE A 94 23.17 1.78 -17.37
N ALA A 95 22.43 0.86 -16.77
CA ALA A 95 22.86 0.19 -15.55
C ALA A 95 24.12 -0.65 -15.75
N SER A 96 24.22 -1.41 -16.87
CA SER A 96 25.42 -2.19 -17.20
C SER A 96 26.63 -1.34 -17.51
N ASP A 97 26.43 -0.14 -18.07
CA ASP A 97 27.47 0.86 -18.36
C ASP A 97 27.94 1.60 -17.09
N GLY A 98 27.38 1.23 -15.91
CA GLY A 98 27.84 1.71 -14.60
C GLY A 98 27.01 2.81 -13.96
N LEU A 99 25.85 3.16 -14.51
CA LEU A 99 24.91 4.11 -13.88
C LEU A 99 24.30 3.47 -12.63
N LYS A 100 24.62 4.00 -11.45
CA LYS A 100 24.13 3.52 -10.16
C LYS A 100 23.17 4.49 -9.49
N ASP A 101 23.54 5.76 -9.48
CA ASP A 101 22.78 6.82 -8.82
C ASP A 101 22.51 7.96 -9.80
N ILE A 102 21.32 8.51 -9.71
CA ILE A 102 20.88 9.62 -10.57
C ILE A 102 20.47 10.81 -9.74
N LEU A 103 20.55 11.99 -10.36
CA LEU A 103 20.02 13.24 -9.84
C LEU A 103 18.78 13.61 -10.64
N VAL A 104 17.74 13.95 -9.92
CA VAL A 104 16.46 14.39 -10.45
C VAL A 104 16.07 15.74 -9.86
N SER A 105 15.22 16.47 -10.54
CA SER A 105 14.72 17.74 -10.04
C SER A 105 13.70 17.54 -8.92
N GLN A 106 13.36 18.60 -8.18
CA GLN A 106 12.33 18.56 -7.15
C GLN A 106 10.95 18.27 -7.75
N GLU A 107 10.69 18.79 -8.94
CA GLU A 107 9.42 18.62 -9.66
C GLU A 107 9.14 17.13 -9.98
N SER A 108 10.18 16.32 -10.14
CA SER A 108 10.03 14.88 -10.38
C SER A 108 9.45 14.09 -9.19
N LEU A 109 9.44 14.71 -8.01
CA LEU A 109 8.86 14.15 -6.80
C LEU A 109 7.39 14.51 -6.62
N PHE A 110 6.88 15.49 -7.38
CA PHE A 110 5.46 15.90 -7.26
C PHE A 110 4.53 14.77 -7.67
N GLY A 111 3.47 14.58 -6.88
CA GLY A 111 2.52 13.49 -7.08
C GLY A 111 3.00 12.13 -6.61
N LYS A 112 4.22 12.01 -6.08
CA LYS A 112 4.68 10.78 -5.42
C LYS A 112 4.26 10.78 -3.95
N HIS A 113 4.22 9.60 -3.33
CA HIS A 113 3.69 9.40 -1.98
C HIS A 113 4.79 8.98 -1.01
N LEU A 114 4.82 9.57 0.16
CA LEU A 114 5.72 9.18 1.24
C LEU A 114 5.48 7.72 1.64
N HIS A 115 6.56 6.97 1.77
CA HIS A 115 6.54 5.59 2.23
C HIS A 115 6.72 5.47 3.74
N ARG A 116 7.26 6.51 4.36
CA ARG A 116 7.45 6.64 5.81
C ARG A 116 6.94 7.99 6.27
N GLU A 117 6.52 8.02 7.52
CA GLU A 117 6.21 9.27 8.22
C GLU A 117 7.44 10.17 8.30
N VAL A 118 7.23 11.46 8.10
CA VAL A 118 8.26 12.50 8.17
C VAL A 118 7.81 13.55 9.17
N LYS A 119 8.57 13.74 10.26
CA LYS A 119 8.30 14.74 11.30
C LYS A 119 9.13 16.00 11.03
N VAL A 120 8.45 17.10 10.70
CA VAL A 120 9.10 18.39 10.39
C VAL A 120 9.11 19.36 11.59
N SER A 121 8.30 19.10 12.63
CA SER A 121 8.32 19.84 13.88
C SER A 121 7.95 18.94 15.06
N ASP A 122 8.15 19.43 16.28
CA ASP A 122 7.74 18.75 17.51
C ASP A 122 6.21 18.81 17.76
N ASP A 123 5.48 19.60 16.98
CA ASP A 123 4.02 19.67 17.03
C ASP A 123 3.40 18.46 16.32
N GLU A 124 2.74 17.59 17.10
CA GLU A 124 2.17 16.34 16.59
C GLU A 124 0.97 16.57 15.65
N GLU A 125 0.30 17.72 15.71
CA GLU A 125 -0.90 17.98 14.87
C GLU A 125 -0.55 18.61 13.52
N GLU A 126 0.44 19.50 13.45
CA GLU A 126 0.78 20.24 12.23
C GLU A 126 2.15 19.87 11.64
N GLY A 127 2.98 19.16 12.39
CA GLY A 127 4.37 18.87 12.06
C GLY A 127 4.65 17.48 11.49
N VAL A 128 3.63 16.68 11.18
CA VAL A 128 3.81 15.29 10.76
C VAL A 128 3.18 15.03 9.39
N PHE A 129 4.01 14.62 8.44
CA PHE A 129 3.54 14.08 7.16
C PHE A 129 3.48 12.56 7.23
N GLY A 130 2.26 12.01 7.28
CA GLY A 130 2.02 10.57 7.39
C GLY A 130 2.37 9.78 6.14
N ILE A 131 2.40 8.45 6.29
CA ILE A 131 2.54 7.51 5.16
C ILE A 131 1.42 7.77 4.16
N GLY A 132 1.77 7.84 2.87
CA GLY A 132 0.82 8.10 1.79
C GLY A 132 0.59 9.58 1.50
N THR A 133 1.22 10.50 2.23
CA THR A 133 1.17 11.94 1.89
C THR A 133 1.73 12.17 0.49
N GLU A 134 0.94 12.80 -0.37
CA GLU A 134 1.35 13.18 -1.72
C GLU A 134 2.26 14.39 -1.67
N LEU A 135 3.43 14.28 -2.29
CA LEU A 135 4.44 15.33 -2.31
C LEU A 135 4.08 16.45 -3.28
N ASN A 136 4.21 17.68 -2.80
CA ASN A 136 4.11 18.90 -3.57
C ASN A 136 5.22 19.89 -3.16
N ASP A 137 5.31 21.02 -3.83
CA ASP A 137 6.33 22.04 -3.57
C ASP A 137 6.34 22.51 -2.11
N SER A 138 5.16 22.74 -1.52
CA SER A 138 5.04 23.22 -0.13
C SER A 138 5.55 22.19 0.87
N ILE A 139 5.17 20.92 0.72
CA ILE A 139 5.58 19.85 1.62
C ILE A 139 7.09 19.61 1.52
N ILE A 140 7.64 19.59 0.31
CA ILE A 140 9.09 19.38 0.12
C ILE A 140 9.88 20.53 0.74
N LYS A 141 9.42 21.78 0.60
CA LYS A 141 10.05 22.93 1.27
C LYS A 141 10.08 22.80 2.77
N GLN A 142 8.95 22.43 3.40
CA GLN A 142 8.87 22.22 4.85
C GLN A 142 9.82 21.09 5.31
N ILE A 143 9.92 20.01 4.54
CA ILE A 143 10.85 18.91 4.84
C ILE A 143 12.31 19.39 4.81
N LEU A 144 12.67 20.19 3.81
CA LEU A 144 14.04 20.74 3.69
C LEU A 144 14.34 21.81 4.76
N GLU A 145 13.38 22.66 5.10
CA GLU A 145 13.48 23.65 6.18
C GLU A 145 13.71 22.98 7.54
N ALA A 146 13.09 21.81 7.77
CA ALA A 146 13.35 20.97 8.93
C ALA A 146 14.70 20.23 8.89
N SER A 147 15.56 20.53 7.90
CA SER A 147 16.87 19.90 7.70
C SER A 147 16.81 18.38 7.46
N ILE A 148 15.68 17.87 7.01
CA ILE A 148 15.51 16.48 6.62
C ILE A 148 15.94 16.32 5.17
N SER A 149 17.11 15.73 4.98
CA SER A 149 17.73 15.55 3.66
C SER A 149 17.42 14.20 2.99
N THR A 150 16.73 13.29 3.69
CA THR A 150 16.47 11.94 3.16
C THR A 150 15.03 11.55 3.43
N ILE A 151 14.34 11.09 2.37
CA ILE A 151 12.96 10.62 2.42
C ILE A 151 12.83 9.28 1.70
N GLN A 152 11.84 8.49 2.07
CA GLN A 152 11.45 7.26 1.37
C GLN A 152 10.12 7.49 0.65
N ILE A 153 10.06 7.06 -0.59
CA ILE A 153 8.92 7.27 -1.49
C ILE A 153 8.44 5.92 -1.99
N SER A 154 7.14 5.68 -1.93
CA SER A 154 6.52 4.47 -2.47
C SER A 154 6.55 4.49 -4.00
N ILE A 155 6.86 3.35 -4.60
CA ILE A 155 6.83 3.20 -6.06
C ILE A 155 5.38 2.98 -6.49
N THR A 156 4.76 4.03 -6.98
CA THR A 156 3.40 4.03 -7.51
C THR A 156 3.39 4.59 -8.92
N ASN A 157 2.39 4.22 -9.69
CA ASN A 157 2.14 4.83 -10.98
C ASN A 157 0.64 4.86 -11.28
N SER A 158 0.19 5.75 -12.16
CA SER A 158 -1.22 5.92 -12.50
C SER A 158 -1.79 4.83 -13.42
N ILE A 159 -0.96 3.92 -13.92
CA ILE A 159 -1.35 2.95 -14.95
C ILE A 159 -1.66 1.58 -14.33
N ASN A 160 -0.78 1.08 -13.46
CA ASN A 160 -0.86 -0.30 -12.96
C ASN A 160 -0.35 -0.50 -11.52
N LYS A 161 -0.16 0.55 -10.75
CA LYS A 161 0.19 0.50 -9.31
C LYS A 161 -0.27 1.78 -8.61
N GLY A 162 -1.58 1.89 -8.38
CA GLY A 162 -2.18 3.07 -7.74
C GLY A 162 -1.88 3.15 -6.25
N ALA A 163 -1.96 4.36 -5.70
CA ALA A 163 -1.70 4.67 -4.29
C ALA A 163 -2.90 4.41 -3.36
N TYR A 164 -3.82 3.52 -3.73
CA TYR A 164 -5.11 3.34 -3.05
C TYR A 164 -4.99 2.98 -1.57
N LEU A 165 -4.11 2.02 -1.24
CA LEU A 165 -3.91 1.62 0.14
C LEU A 165 -3.11 2.66 0.92
N LEU A 166 -2.16 3.36 0.29
CA LEU A 166 -1.44 4.49 0.92
C LEU A 166 -2.41 5.61 1.30
N ALA A 167 -3.32 5.98 0.40
CA ALA A 167 -4.37 6.95 0.69
C ALA A 167 -5.31 6.46 1.82
N THR A 168 -5.57 5.16 1.87
CA THR A 168 -6.37 4.53 2.93
C THR A 168 -5.65 4.64 4.28
N ILE A 169 -4.34 4.31 4.35
CA ILE A 169 -3.51 4.40 5.57
C ILE A 169 -3.47 5.86 6.07
N LEU A 170 -3.28 6.82 5.17
CA LEU A 170 -3.20 8.23 5.52
C LEU A 170 -4.49 8.76 6.18
N ASN A 171 -5.64 8.27 5.72
CA ASN A 171 -6.95 8.70 6.23
C ASN A 171 -7.44 7.86 7.43
N ASP A 172 -6.73 6.79 7.77
CA ASP A 172 -7.06 5.94 8.91
C ASP A 172 -6.54 6.58 10.22
N LYS A 173 -7.48 6.86 11.12
CA LYS A 173 -7.21 7.48 12.42
C LYS A 173 -6.60 6.53 13.44
N ASN A 174 -6.68 5.23 13.20
CA ASN A 174 -6.11 4.22 14.10
C ASN A 174 -4.58 4.24 13.97
N ASN A 175 -3.90 4.15 15.11
CA ASN A 175 -2.44 4.18 15.16
C ASN A 175 -1.84 2.81 15.46
N ASP A 176 -2.58 1.98 16.16
CA ASP A 176 -2.11 0.66 16.58
C ASP A 176 -3.21 -0.42 16.50
N LYS A 177 -2.82 -1.65 16.85
CA LYS A 177 -3.70 -2.82 16.88
C LYS A 177 -4.90 -2.63 17.81
N ASN A 178 -4.71 -2.00 18.97
CA ASN A 178 -5.77 -1.86 19.97
C ASN A 178 -6.82 -0.85 19.51
N ASP A 179 -6.39 0.25 18.90
CA ASP A 179 -7.27 1.23 18.30
C ASP A 179 -8.13 0.59 17.21
N ALA A 180 -7.50 -0.16 16.31
CA ALA A 180 -8.16 -0.83 15.22
C ALA A 180 -9.19 -1.88 15.70
N ILE A 181 -8.84 -2.72 16.67
CA ILE A 181 -9.75 -3.69 17.26
C ILE A 181 -10.91 -2.98 17.97
N THR A 182 -10.63 -1.88 18.65
CA THR A 182 -11.65 -1.06 19.34
C THR A 182 -12.65 -0.44 18.35
N GLU A 183 -12.16 0.05 17.20
CA GLU A 183 -13.03 0.56 16.13
C GLU A 183 -13.94 -0.54 15.57
N ILE A 184 -13.37 -1.71 15.27
CA ILE A 184 -14.13 -2.87 14.79
C ILE A 184 -15.21 -3.26 15.82
N TYR A 185 -14.85 -3.30 17.11
CA TYR A 185 -15.79 -3.59 18.19
C TYR A 185 -16.95 -2.59 18.24
N LYS A 186 -16.66 -1.28 18.20
CA LYS A 186 -17.70 -0.22 18.21
C LYS A 186 -18.67 -0.33 17.04
N VAL A 187 -18.21 -0.82 15.89
CA VAL A 187 -19.08 -1.08 14.73
C VAL A 187 -19.98 -2.28 14.96
N LEU A 188 -19.46 -3.35 15.57
CA LEU A 188 -20.22 -4.57 15.84
C LEU A 188 -21.21 -4.39 16.99
N ARG A 189 -20.80 -3.70 18.05
CA ARG A 189 -21.59 -3.48 19.28
C ARG A 189 -21.69 -1.99 19.62
N PRO A 190 -22.49 -1.24 18.90
CA PRO A 190 -22.68 0.18 19.16
C PRO A 190 -23.33 0.40 20.53
N GLY A 191 -22.75 1.30 21.32
CA GLY A 191 -23.26 1.66 22.64
C GLY A 191 -22.69 0.87 23.82
N GLU A 192 -21.94 -0.21 23.57
CA GLU A 192 -21.23 -0.93 24.62
C GLU A 192 -19.81 -0.39 24.81
N PRO A 193 -19.34 -0.11 26.03
CA PRO A 193 -17.96 0.35 26.25
C PRO A 193 -16.99 -0.79 25.95
N PRO A 194 -15.98 -0.59 25.07
CA PRO A 194 -15.01 -1.60 24.75
C PRO A 194 -14.03 -1.81 25.90
N THR A 195 -13.81 -3.07 26.30
CA THR A 195 -12.59 -3.46 27.01
C THR A 195 -11.68 -4.17 26.01
N THR A 196 -10.37 -3.94 26.12
CA THR A 196 -9.40 -4.51 25.17
C THR A 196 -9.50 -6.02 25.04
N GLU A 197 -9.73 -6.71 26.18
CA GLU A 197 -9.85 -8.17 26.22
C GLU A 197 -11.10 -8.66 25.47
N ILE A 198 -12.26 -8.08 25.75
CA ILE A 198 -13.52 -8.45 25.10
C ILE A 198 -13.48 -8.11 23.60
N ALA A 199 -12.94 -6.95 23.25
CA ALA A 199 -12.82 -6.54 21.86
C ALA A 199 -11.90 -7.50 21.07
N THR A 200 -10.77 -7.89 21.65
CA THR A 200 -9.84 -8.86 21.04
C THR A 200 -10.48 -10.24 20.90
N GLN A 201 -11.21 -10.70 21.91
CA GLN A 201 -11.91 -11.99 21.86
C GLN A 201 -12.99 -12.00 20.76
N ILE A 202 -13.77 -10.92 20.66
CA ILE A 202 -14.80 -10.80 19.61
C ILE A 202 -14.15 -10.74 18.23
N PHE A 203 -13.06 -9.99 18.06
CA PHE A 203 -12.33 -9.94 16.80
C PHE A 203 -11.82 -11.33 16.39
N ASN A 204 -11.17 -12.07 17.29
CA ASN A 204 -10.67 -13.41 17.02
C ASN A 204 -11.81 -14.38 16.65
N ASN A 205 -12.95 -14.25 17.30
CA ASN A 205 -14.13 -15.10 17.03
C ASN A 205 -14.79 -14.81 15.67
N LEU A 206 -14.48 -13.67 15.02
CA LEU A 206 -15.07 -13.36 13.72
C LEU A 206 -14.58 -14.28 12.61
N PHE A 207 -13.27 -14.60 12.60
CA PHE A 207 -12.62 -15.24 11.45
C PHE A 207 -11.64 -16.36 11.81
N PHE A 208 -11.11 -16.37 13.05
CA PHE A 208 -9.95 -17.17 13.42
C PHE A 208 -10.26 -18.33 14.38
N THR A 209 -11.53 -18.54 14.71
CA THR A 209 -11.96 -19.58 15.64
C THR A 209 -12.89 -20.56 14.95
N SER A 210 -12.52 -21.84 14.92
CA SER A 210 -13.28 -22.91 14.24
C SER A 210 -14.70 -23.12 14.78
N GLU A 211 -14.95 -22.76 16.04
CA GLU A 211 -16.30 -22.83 16.64
C GLU A 211 -17.26 -21.74 16.09
N ARG A 212 -16.74 -20.69 15.49
CA ARG A 212 -17.51 -19.51 15.07
C ARG A 212 -17.44 -19.24 13.58
N TYR A 213 -16.41 -19.72 12.90
CA TYR A 213 -16.18 -19.46 11.49
C TYR A 213 -15.75 -20.73 10.76
N ASP A 214 -16.40 -21.00 9.64
CA ASP A 214 -16.11 -22.16 8.80
C ASP A 214 -16.32 -21.81 7.31
N LEU A 215 -15.24 -21.86 6.54
CA LEU A 215 -15.25 -21.70 5.07
C LEU A 215 -15.79 -22.93 4.35
N SER A 216 -15.85 -24.07 5.02
CA SER A 216 -15.92 -25.41 4.46
C SER A 216 -14.71 -25.79 3.59
N ASP A 217 -14.51 -27.08 3.32
CA ASP A 217 -13.41 -27.55 2.44
C ASP A 217 -13.53 -26.96 1.03
N VAL A 218 -14.73 -26.89 0.49
CA VAL A 218 -14.99 -26.31 -0.84
C VAL A 218 -14.66 -24.83 -0.89
N GLY A 219 -15.00 -24.08 0.17
CA GLY A 219 -14.64 -22.65 0.26
C GLY A 219 -13.14 -22.46 0.34
N ARG A 220 -12.43 -23.29 1.10
CA ARG A 220 -10.97 -23.25 1.20
C ARG A 220 -10.29 -23.57 -0.12
N VAL A 221 -10.69 -24.62 -0.82
CA VAL A 221 -10.15 -24.99 -2.14
C VAL A 221 -10.33 -23.83 -3.14
N LYS A 222 -11.51 -23.22 -3.17
CA LYS A 222 -11.76 -22.07 -4.05
C LYS A 222 -10.91 -20.86 -3.71
N MET A 223 -10.77 -20.55 -2.42
CA MET A 223 -9.93 -19.45 -1.96
C MET A 223 -8.45 -19.69 -2.33
N ASN A 224 -7.93 -20.89 -2.05
CA ASN A 224 -6.58 -21.28 -2.43
C ASN A 224 -6.34 -21.12 -3.93
N SER A 225 -7.25 -21.61 -4.76
CA SER A 225 -7.15 -21.49 -6.23
C SER A 225 -7.22 -20.04 -6.69
N ARG A 226 -8.13 -19.23 -6.14
CA ARG A 226 -8.34 -17.84 -6.56
C ARG A 226 -7.20 -16.90 -6.15
N LEU A 227 -6.61 -17.17 -4.99
CA LEU A 227 -5.55 -16.34 -4.39
C LEU A 227 -4.15 -16.94 -4.55
N ASN A 228 -4.02 -18.09 -5.23
CA ASN A 228 -2.77 -18.83 -5.38
C ASN A 228 -2.10 -19.15 -4.03
N LEU A 229 -2.88 -19.64 -3.07
CA LEU A 229 -2.41 -19.97 -1.74
C LEU A 229 -2.07 -21.45 -1.62
N GLU A 230 -0.94 -21.75 -1.00
CA GLU A 230 -0.55 -23.10 -0.59
C GLU A 230 -1.01 -23.36 0.86
N CYS A 231 -2.27 -23.65 1.03
CA CYS A 231 -2.87 -23.95 2.33
C CYS A 231 -3.61 -25.28 2.27
N SER A 232 -3.53 -26.07 3.35
CA SER A 232 -4.28 -27.32 3.45
C SER A 232 -5.78 -27.08 3.38
N ASP A 233 -6.48 -27.89 2.57
CA ASP A 233 -7.93 -27.81 2.38
C ASP A 233 -8.72 -28.08 3.67
N LYS A 234 -8.07 -28.70 4.66
CA LYS A 234 -8.68 -28.98 5.99
C LYS A 234 -8.69 -27.76 6.92
N ILE A 235 -8.02 -26.68 6.57
CA ILE A 235 -8.02 -25.44 7.36
C ILE A 235 -9.16 -24.57 6.88
N THR A 236 -10.28 -24.62 7.58
CA THR A 236 -11.53 -23.94 7.19
C THR A 236 -11.75 -22.59 7.87
N ILE A 237 -10.83 -22.16 8.73
CA ILE A 237 -10.79 -20.80 9.30
C ILE A 237 -9.92 -19.87 8.44
N LEU A 238 -10.11 -18.55 8.55
CA LEU A 238 -9.21 -17.60 7.92
C LEU A 238 -7.87 -17.54 8.66
N ARG A 239 -6.82 -17.26 7.90
CA ARG A 239 -5.47 -16.95 8.38
C ARG A 239 -5.10 -15.52 8.02
N ASN A 240 -4.08 -14.98 8.66
CA ASN A 240 -3.56 -13.66 8.31
C ASN A 240 -3.12 -13.59 6.84
N ASP A 241 -2.47 -14.64 6.34
CA ASP A 241 -2.04 -14.76 4.94
C ASP A 241 -3.20 -14.65 3.95
N ASP A 242 -4.37 -15.22 4.32
CA ASP A 242 -5.57 -15.15 3.48
C ASP A 242 -6.05 -13.70 3.34
N ILE A 243 -6.04 -12.93 4.44
CA ILE A 243 -6.44 -11.51 4.44
C ILE A 243 -5.46 -10.68 3.62
N ILE A 244 -4.15 -10.90 3.77
CA ILE A 244 -3.11 -10.22 2.99
C ILE A 244 -3.30 -10.51 1.50
N ALA A 245 -3.47 -11.77 1.13
CA ALA A 245 -3.68 -12.18 -0.25
C ALA A 245 -4.96 -11.58 -0.86
N ILE A 246 -6.05 -11.46 -0.07
CA ILE A 246 -7.28 -10.78 -0.50
C ILE A 246 -7.01 -9.31 -0.81
N VAL A 247 -6.25 -8.61 0.06
CA VAL A 247 -5.92 -7.19 -0.16
C VAL A 247 -5.05 -7.02 -1.40
N HIS A 248 -4.02 -7.85 -1.60
CA HIS A 248 -3.22 -7.87 -2.84
C HIS A 248 -4.11 -8.06 -4.06
N LYS A 249 -5.01 -9.05 -4.03
CA LYS A 249 -5.95 -9.31 -5.12
C LYS A 249 -6.85 -8.13 -5.41
N MET A 250 -7.34 -7.46 -4.38
CA MET A 250 -8.18 -6.26 -4.53
C MET A 250 -7.41 -5.08 -5.16
N LEU A 251 -6.13 -4.93 -4.83
CA LEU A 251 -5.27 -3.92 -5.47
C LEU A 251 -5.02 -4.27 -6.94
N ASP A 252 -4.72 -5.52 -7.25
CA ASP A 252 -4.49 -5.98 -8.63
C ASP A 252 -5.74 -5.83 -9.50
N LEU A 253 -6.94 -6.13 -8.97
CA LEU A 253 -8.22 -5.89 -9.66
C LEU A 253 -8.43 -4.40 -9.95
N ARG A 254 -8.09 -3.52 -9.00
CA ARG A 254 -8.22 -2.07 -9.20
C ARG A 254 -7.22 -1.53 -10.20
N ASP A 255 -6.01 -2.08 -10.22
CA ASP A 255 -4.95 -1.77 -11.17
C ASP A 255 -5.18 -2.39 -12.58
N GLY A 256 -6.25 -3.16 -12.76
CA GLY A 256 -6.56 -3.81 -14.04
C GLY A 256 -5.62 -4.96 -14.43
N LYS A 257 -4.89 -5.54 -13.46
CA LYS A 257 -3.99 -6.68 -13.67
C LYS A 257 -4.72 -8.02 -13.63
N ASP A 258 -5.96 -8.02 -13.16
CA ASP A 258 -6.77 -9.21 -12.99
C ASP A 258 -8.24 -8.93 -13.37
N GLU A 259 -9.00 -10.00 -13.60
CA GLU A 259 -10.39 -9.93 -13.98
C GLU A 259 -11.31 -10.18 -12.78
N VAL A 260 -12.42 -9.44 -12.75
CA VAL A 260 -13.48 -9.63 -11.75
C VAL A 260 -14.20 -10.95 -12.01
N ASP A 261 -14.45 -11.71 -10.96
CA ASP A 261 -15.18 -12.96 -11.06
C ASP A 261 -16.62 -12.73 -11.59
N ASP A 262 -17.07 -13.60 -12.49
CA ASP A 262 -18.44 -13.59 -12.97
C ASP A 262 -19.41 -13.95 -11.84
N ILE A 263 -20.23 -12.97 -11.46
CA ILE A 263 -21.24 -13.13 -10.38
C ILE A 263 -22.32 -14.14 -10.77
N ASP A 264 -22.61 -14.29 -12.05
CA ASP A 264 -23.68 -15.18 -12.54
C ASP A 264 -23.22 -16.61 -12.70
N HIS A 265 -21.91 -16.87 -12.68
CA HIS A 265 -21.36 -18.21 -12.73
C HIS A 265 -21.72 -18.97 -11.46
N LEU A 266 -22.41 -20.12 -11.57
CA LEU A 266 -22.86 -20.93 -10.44
C LEU A 266 -21.71 -21.33 -9.49
N GLY A 267 -20.52 -21.53 -10.04
CA GLY A 267 -19.32 -21.83 -9.23
C GLY A 267 -18.88 -20.70 -8.31
N ASN A 268 -19.27 -19.45 -8.54
CA ASN A 268 -18.92 -18.28 -7.74
C ASN A 268 -20.02 -17.92 -6.73
N ARG A 269 -21.17 -18.57 -6.80
CA ARG A 269 -22.28 -18.40 -5.87
C ARG A 269 -22.25 -19.49 -4.81
N ARG A 270 -22.79 -19.16 -3.63
CA ARG A 270 -23.05 -20.17 -2.60
C ARG A 270 -24.10 -21.17 -3.11
N VAL A 271 -23.70 -22.43 -3.29
CA VAL A 271 -24.60 -23.51 -3.59
C VAL A 271 -25.40 -23.82 -2.33
N ARG A 272 -26.71 -23.63 -2.36
CA ARG A 272 -27.60 -24.12 -1.31
C ARG A 272 -28.03 -25.55 -1.65
N SER A 273 -27.99 -26.43 -0.70
CA SER A 273 -28.59 -27.76 -0.85
C SER A 273 -30.11 -27.67 -1.00
N VAL A 274 -30.71 -28.58 -1.76
CA VAL A 274 -32.15 -28.61 -2.02
C VAL A 274 -32.98 -28.85 -0.74
N GLY A 275 -32.36 -29.23 0.34
CA GLY A 275 -33.01 -29.35 1.64
C GLY A 275 -33.00 -28.06 2.42
#